data_640845b51faba08edd7e27cdc04d6ba1
#
_entry.id   640845b51faba08edd7e27cdc04d6ba1
#
_cell.length_a   1.000
_cell.length_b   1.000
_cell.length_c   1.000
_cell.angle_alpha   90.00
_cell.angle_beta   90.00
_cell.angle_gamma   90.00
#
_symmetry.space_group_name_H-M   'P 1'
#
loop_
_entity.id
_entity.type
_entity.pdbx_description
1 polymer ?
#
loop_
_entity_poly.entity_id
_entity_poly.type
_entity_poly.pdbx_seq_one_letter_code
_entity_poly.pdbx_strand_id
1 'polypeptide(L)'
;MSYQEVSPKMKKGPGKPLTGAIAEAWKKALLNEVEGREFYRMAAASARLDGIRQMFTFLMEEEKRHHEAILEQIARMAEGKPPRPVRKAAEKKAIRKFRSPLFSPDFVARGKKVEGEAAALSIGMTLEKRAIEQFVVLRRTVKGDAGAEKVVDDLIAWERDHLKILTRQYEQFREMYWEEALSGRFNPSMNKRIPQQ
;
A
#
# COMPACT_ATOMS: atom_id res chain seq x y z
N MET A 1 1.83 -51.59 -6.30
CA MET A 1 0.57 -51.03 -5.76
C MET A 1 0.90 -49.70 -5.17
N SER A 2 0.63 -48.61 -5.88
CA SER A 2 0.94 -47.24 -5.45
C SER A 2 -0.29 -46.65 -4.76
N TYR A 3 -0.16 -46.31 -3.50
CA TYR A 3 -1.18 -45.57 -2.75
C TYR A 3 -1.19 -44.11 -3.26
N GLN A 4 -2.25 -43.72 -3.98
CA GLN A 4 -2.57 -42.32 -4.20
C GLN A 4 -3.24 -41.77 -2.95
N GLU A 5 -2.54 -40.89 -2.23
CA GLU A 5 -3.14 -40.08 -1.17
C GLU A 5 -4.13 -39.08 -1.81
N VAL A 6 -5.41 -39.37 -1.62
CA VAL A 6 -6.49 -38.45 -1.96
C VAL A 6 -6.61 -37.43 -0.81
N SER A 7 -5.99 -36.28 -0.99
CA SER A 7 -6.21 -35.13 -0.09
C SER A 7 -7.70 -34.80 -0.01
N PRO A 8 -8.30 -34.73 1.20
CA PRO A 8 -9.72 -34.41 1.33
C PRO A 8 -9.99 -32.99 0.86
N LYS A 9 -10.79 -32.83 -0.19
CA LYS A 9 -11.35 -31.52 -0.57
C LYS A 9 -12.19 -31.02 0.61
N MET A 10 -11.67 -30.06 1.37
CA MET A 10 -12.42 -29.36 2.40
C MET A 10 -13.67 -28.76 1.76
N LYS A 11 -14.86 -29.26 2.13
CA LYS A 11 -16.14 -28.64 1.77
C LYS A 11 -16.14 -27.24 2.39
N LYS A 12 -16.13 -26.21 1.55
CA LYS A 12 -16.28 -24.82 1.98
C LYS A 12 -17.71 -24.69 2.53
N GLY A 13 -17.82 -24.57 3.86
CA GLY A 13 -19.10 -24.25 4.49
C GLY A 13 -19.60 -22.85 4.05
N PRO A 14 -20.87 -22.53 4.30
CA PRO A 14 -21.39 -21.18 4.06
C PRO A 14 -20.57 -20.18 4.85
N GLY A 15 -20.19 -19.05 4.21
CA GLY A 15 -19.47 -17.95 4.87
C GLY A 15 -20.31 -17.35 6.00
N LYS A 16 -19.65 -16.68 6.94
CA LYS A 16 -20.37 -15.92 7.98
C LYS A 16 -21.20 -14.81 7.32
N PRO A 17 -22.45 -14.60 7.75
CA PRO A 17 -23.30 -13.54 7.22
C PRO A 17 -22.69 -12.16 7.50
N LEU A 18 -22.85 -11.23 6.54
CA LEU A 18 -22.40 -9.86 6.64
C LEU A 18 -23.33 -9.06 7.57
N THR A 19 -23.12 -9.15 8.89
CA THR A 19 -23.96 -8.50 9.90
C THR A 19 -23.14 -7.73 10.94
N GLY A 20 -23.72 -6.67 11.49
CA GLY A 20 -23.19 -5.96 12.64
C GLY A 20 -21.71 -5.58 12.53
N ALA A 21 -20.90 -6.04 13.48
CA ALA A 21 -19.47 -5.72 13.57
C ALA A 21 -18.65 -6.16 12.34
N ILE A 22 -19.04 -7.26 11.68
CA ILE A 22 -18.38 -7.73 10.45
C ILE A 22 -18.61 -6.73 9.32
N ALA A 23 -19.86 -6.26 9.11
CA ALA A 23 -20.18 -5.28 8.09
C ALA A 23 -19.43 -3.95 8.32
N GLU A 24 -19.40 -3.47 9.55
CA GLU A 24 -18.69 -2.24 9.90
C GLU A 24 -17.18 -2.36 9.71
N ALA A 25 -16.59 -3.51 10.01
CA ALA A 25 -15.16 -3.74 9.79
C ALA A 25 -14.80 -3.76 8.30
N TRP A 26 -15.61 -4.40 7.45
CA TRP A 26 -15.44 -4.36 5.99
C TRP A 26 -15.66 -2.97 5.41
N LYS A 27 -16.62 -2.21 5.93
CA LYS A 27 -16.85 -0.81 5.53
C LYS A 27 -15.65 0.08 5.84
N LYS A 28 -15.05 -0.07 7.03
CA LYS A 28 -13.81 0.65 7.39
C LYS A 28 -12.66 0.28 6.47
N ALA A 29 -12.51 -1.01 6.15
CA ALA A 29 -11.54 -1.47 5.17
C ALA A 29 -11.72 -0.76 3.82
N LEU A 30 -12.96 -0.72 3.30
CA LEU A 30 -13.28 -0.04 2.04
C LEU A 30 -12.94 1.45 2.05
N LEU A 31 -13.21 2.15 3.17
CA LEU A 31 -12.88 3.57 3.31
C LEU A 31 -11.38 3.83 3.28
N ASN A 32 -10.56 2.94 3.83
CA ASN A 32 -9.12 3.07 3.76
C ASN A 32 -8.60 3.08 2.32
N GLU A 33 -9.11 2.16 1.49
CA GLU A 33 -8.72 2.10 0.07
C GLU A 33 -9.10 3.40 -0.68
N VAL A 34 -10.25 3.99 -0.34
CA VAL A 34 -10.67 5.27 -0.91
C VAL A 34 -9.73 6.39 -0.47
N GLU A 35 -9.40 6.47 0.83
CA GLU A 35 -8.48 7.47 1.39
C GLU A 35 -7.07 7.32 0.78
N GLY A 36 -6.54 6.09 0.71
CA GLY A 36 -5.24 5.77 0.13
C GLY A 36 -5.17 6.16 -1.35
N ARG A 37 -6.16 5.72 -2.14
CA ARG A 37 -6.25 6.04 -3.56
C ARG A 37 -6.26 7.55 -3.80
N GLU A 38 -7.07 8.31 -3.05
CA GLU A 38 -7.16 9.75 -3.20
C GLU A 38 -5.86 10.45 -2.81
N PHE A 39 -5.23 9.99 -1.72
CA PHE A 39 -3.91 10.47 -1.33
C PHE A 39 -2.88 10.24 -2.43
N TYR A 40 -2.76 9.02 -2.97
CA TYR A 40 -1.80 8.71 -4.03
C TYR A 40 -2.10 9.45 -5.33
N ARG A 41 -3.36 9.69 -5.65
CA ARG A 41 -3.75 10.54 -6.78
C ARG A 41 -3.22 11.96 -6.63
N MET A 42 -3.41 12.58 -5.46
CA MET A 42 -2.91 13.93 -5.18
C MET A 42 -1.39 13.97 -5.16
N ALA A 43 -0.75 13.00 -4.54
CA ALA A 43 0.71 12.89 -4.47
C ALA A 43 1.33 12.73 -5.88
N ALA A 44 0.73 11.90 -6.75
CA ALA A 44 1.15 11.76 -8.13
C ALA A 44 1.01 13.07 -8.92
N ALA A 45 -0.11 13.79 -8.75
CA ALA A 45 -0.35 15.07 -9.41
C ALA A 45 0.64 16.17 -8.96
N SER A 46 1.08 16.14 -7.71
CA SER A 46 2.00 17.11 -7.13
C SER A 46 3.48 16.77 -7.33
N ALA A 47 3.78 15.51 -7.66
CA ALA A 47 5.15 15.04 -7.80
C ALA A 47 5.88 15.70 -8.96
N ARG A 48 7.07 16.26 -8.67
CA ARG A 48 7.95 16.91 -9.63
C ARG A 48 8.86 15.94 -10.36
N LEU A 49 9.17 14.82 -9.67
CA LEU A 49 10.04 13.77 -10.19
C LEU A 49 9.20 12.70 -10.87
N ASP A 50 9.48 12.43 -12.13
CA ASP A 50 8.70 11.45 -12.93
C ASP A 50 8.65 10.06 -12.29
N GLY A 51 9.76 9.61 -11.66
CA GLY A 51 9.79 8.33 -10.96
C GLY A 51 8.88 8.28 -9.74
N ILE A 52 8.79 9.36 -8.98
CA ILE A 52 7.88 9.48 -7.84
C ILE A 52 6.43 9.55 -8.34
N ARG A 53 6.17 10.31 -9.41
CA ARG A 53 4.86 10.36 -10.05
C ARG A 53 4.39 8.98 -10.50
N GLN A 54 5.26 8.23 -11.18
CA GLN A 54 4.96 6.86 -11.63
C GLN A 54 4.69 5.93 -10.46
N MET A 55 5.46 6.03 -9.38
CA MET A 55 5.27 5.22 -8.18
C MET A 55 3.92 5.51 -7.51
N PHE A 56 3.57 6.78 -7.29
CA PHE A 56 2.28 7.13 -6.69
C PHE A 56 1.11 6.77 -7.62
N THR A 57 1.27 6.90 -8.94
CA THR A 57 0.27 6.43 -9.91
C THR A 57 0.08 4.92 -9.81
N PHE A 58 1.17 4.16 -9.69
CA PHE A 58 1.10 2.71 -9.49
C PHE A 58 0.36 2.36 -8.20
N LEU A 59 0.69 3.00 -7.06
CA LEU A 59 0.00 2.76 -5.79
C LEU A 59 -1.49 3.13 -5.87
N MET A 60 -1.83 4.25 -6.49
CA MET A 60 -3.23 4.65 -6.73
C MET A 60 -4.03 3.57 -7.47
N GLU A 61 -3.45 2.95 -8.50
CA GLU A 61 -4.09 1.86 -9.25
C GLU A 61 -4.18 0.56 -8.44
N GLU A 62 -3.21 0.29 -7.55
CA GLU A 62 -3.29 -0.84 -6.62
C GLU A 62 -4.43 -0.64 -5.62
N GLU A 63 -4.57 0.55 -4.99
CA GLU A 63 -5.67 0.87 -4.07
C GLU A 63 -7.05 0.72 -4.75
N LYS A 64 -7.16 1.09 -6.03
CA LYS A 64 -8.38 0.86 -6.80
C LYS A 64 -8.70 -0.65 -6.90
N ARG A 65 -7.70 -1.49 -7.14
CA ARG A 65 -7.88 -2.95 -7.22
C ARG A 65 -8.26 -3.56 -5.86
N HIS A 66 -7.66 -3.05 -4.76
CA HIS A 66 -8.02 -3.45 -3.41
C HIS A 66 -9.47 -3.11 -3.11
N HIS A 67 -9.89 -1.88 -3.41
CA HIS A 67 -11.26 -1.42 -3.27
C HIS A 67 -12.26 -2.33 -4.03
N GLU A 68 -11.99 -2.63 -5.30
CA GLU A 68 -12.80 -3.53 -6.12
C GLU A 68 -12.85 -4.95 -5.52
N ALA A 69 -11.72 -5.46 -5.02
CA ALA A 69 -11.63 -6.76 -4.38
C ALA A 69 -12.45 -6.82 -3.09
N ILE A 70 -12.41 -5.77 -2.26
CA ILE A 70 -13.21 -5.68 -1.03
C ILE A 70 -14.70 -5.61 -1.36
N LEU A 71 -15.10 -4.81 -2.34
CA LEU A 71 -16.50 -4.75 -2.81
C LEU A 71 -17.00 -6.11 -3.28
N GLU A 72 -16.19 -6.86 -4.04
CA GLU A 72 -16.54 -8.23 -4.46
C GLU A 72 -16.79 -9.13 -3.24
N GLN A 73 -15.93 -9.05 -2.21
CA GLN A 73 -16.12 -9.86 -1.01
C GLN A 73 -17.40 -9.49 -0.24
N ILE A 74 -17.67 -8.20 -0.08
CA ILE A 74 -18.91 -7.71 0.56
C ILE A 74 -20.14 -8.23 -0.19
N ALA A 75 -20.18 -8.11 -1.51
CA ALA A 75 -21.27 -8.61 -2.34
C ALA A 75 -21.45 -10.12 -2.20
N ARG A 76 -20.37 -10.91 -2.25
CA ARG A 76 -20.42 -12.36 -2.06
C ARG A 76 -20.97 -12.76 -0.70
N MET A 77 -20.51 -12.08 0.37
CA MET A 77 -20.99 -12.34 1.73
C MET A 77 -22.46 -11.98 1.90
N ALA A 78 -22.94 -10.89 1.28
CA ALA A 78 -24.35 -10.51 1.26
C ALA A 78 -25.24 -11.56 0.57
N GLU A 79 -24.71 -12.25 -0.45
CA GLU A 79 -25.38 -13.34 -1.15
C GLU A 79 -25.20 -14.72 -0.48
N GLY A 80 -24.56 -14.78 0.70
CA GLY A 80 -24.25 -16.06 1.38
C GLY A 80 -23.21 -16.92 0.65
N LYS A 81 -22.49 -16.36 -0.31
CA LYS A 81 -21.44 -17.05 -1.05
C LYS A 81 -20.11 -17.03 -0.27
N PRO A 82 -19.30 -18.10 -0.36
CA PRO A 82 -18.01 -18.12 0.33
C PRO A 82 -17.07 -17.05 -0.23
N PRO A 83 -16.23 -16.42 0.61
CA PRO A 83 -15.20 -15.49 0.20
C PRO A 83 -14.24 -16.10 -0.83
N ARG A 84 -13.67 -15.25 -1.70
CA ARG A 84 -12.78 -15.67 -2.78
C ARG A 84 -11.40 -15.02 -2.61
N PRO A 85 -10.28 -15.76 -2.71
CA PRO A 85 -8.95 -15.18 -2.66
C PRO A 85 -8.79 -14.03 -3.66
N VAL A 86 -8.24 -12.92 -3.20
CA VAL A 86 -8.14 -11.68 -3.99
C VAL A 86 -6.81 -11.55 -4.72
N ARG A 87 -5.75 -12.12 -4.17
CA ARG A 87 -4.39 -11.97 -4.70
C ARG A 87 -4.08 -12.96 -5.83
N LYS A 88 -3.98 -12.46 -7.06
CA LYS A 88 -3.57 -13.25 -8.22
C LYS A 88 -2.04 -13.28 -8.35
N ALA A 89 -1.47 -14.38 -8.88
CA ALA A 89 -0.03 -14.53 -9.07
C ALA A 89 0.58 -13.46 -9.98
N ALA A 90 -0.18 -12.91 -10.93
CA ALA A 90 0.24 -11.84 -11.83
C ALA A 90 0.51 -10.52 -11.09
N GLU A 91 -0.30 -10.19 -10.10
CA GLU A 91 -0.15 -8.97 -9.27
C GLU A 91 1.10 -9.06 -8.38
N LYS A 92 1.36 -10.23 -7.77
CA LYS A 92 2.62 -10.48 -7.06
C LYS A 92 3.85 -10.19 -7.93
N LYS A 93 3.79 -10.52 -9.23
CA LYS A 93 4.88 -10.30 -10.17
C LYS A 93 5.04 -8.84 -10.56
N ALA A 94 3.94 -8.08 -10.66
CA ALA A 94 3.97 -6.65 -10.99
C ALA A 94 4.65 -5.85 -9.86
N ILE A 95 4.23 -6.07 -8.60
CA ILE A 95 4.84 -5.45 -7.41
C ILE A 95 6.33 -5.79 -7.30
N ARG A 96 6.72 -7.06 -7.50
CA ARG A 96 8.14 -7.49 -7.47
C ARG A 96 8.99 -6.91 -8.60
N LYS A 97 8.39 -6.57 -9.73
CA LYS A 97 9.05 -5.96 -10.90
C LYS A 97 9.10 -4.45 -10.83
N PHE A 98 8.33 -3.82 -9.93
CA PHE A 98 8.36 -2.39 -9.79
C PHE A 98 9.78 -1.96 -9.37
N ARG A 99 10.50 -1.41 -10.33
CA ARG A 99 11.81 -0.78 -10.12
C ARG A 99 11.57 0.71 -10.18
N SER A 100 11.78 1.37 -9.06
CA SER A 100 11.72 2.83 -9.04
C SER A 100 12.72 3.41 -10.05
N PRO A 101 12.28 4.30 -10.95
CA PRO A 101 13.16 4.97 -11.92
C PRO A 101 14.04 6.06 -11.30
N LEU A 102 14.13 6.15 -9.97
CA LEU A 102 14.82 7.23 -9.24
C LEU A 102 16.35 7.25 -9.39
N PHE A 103 16.94 6.30 -10.10
CA PHE A 103 18.39 6.24 -10.32
C PHE A 103 18.84 6.85 -11.66
N SER A 104 18.11 7.82 -12.22
CA SER A 104 18.65 8.55 -13.35
C SER A 104 19.65 9.62 -12.87
N PRO A 105 20.75 9.88 -13.62
CA PRO A 105 21.69 10.96 -13.31
C PRO A 105 21.02 12.34 -13.17
N ASP A 106 19.89 12.55 -13.87
CA ASP A 106 19.07 13.76 -13.80
C ASP A 106 18.41 13.97 -12.43
N PHE A 107 18.22 12.90 -11.65
CA PHE A 107 17.64 12.98 -10.31
C PHE A 107 18.61 13.67 -9.34
N VAL A 108 19.89 13.29 -9.38
CA VAL A 108 20.95 13.86 -8.53
C VAL A 108 21.15 15.35 -8.84
N ALA A 109 21.00 15.76 -10.09
CA ALA A 109 21.14 17.14 -10.51
C ALA A 109 19.97 18.06 -10.05
N ARG A 110 18.79 17.51 -9.75
CA ARG A 110 17.58 18.24 -9.35
C ARG A 110 17.33 18.29 -7.84
N GLY A 111 18.25 17.79 -7.00
CA GLY A 111 18.13 17.55 -5.55
C GLY A 111 17.65 18.71 -4.66
N LYS A 112 17.50 19.92 -5.15
CA LYS A 112 17.08 21.09 -4.36
C LYS A 112 15.58 21.26 -4.16
N LYS A 113 14.70 20.32 -4.59
CA LYS A 113 13.23 20.52 -4.57
C LYS A 113 12.43 19.30 -4.13
N VAL A 114 13.00 18.44 -3.29
CA VAL A 114 12.39 17.11 -2.94
C VAL A 114 11.76 17.04 -1.55
N GLU A 115 11.63 18.15 -0.84
CA GLU A 115 11.01 18.17 0.50
C GLU A 115 9.54 17.70 0.47
N GLY A 116 8.79 18.09 -0.55
CA GLY A 116 7.40 17.70 -0.73
C GLY A 116 7.23 16.20 -0.98
N GLU A 117 8.12 15.62 -1.78
CA GLU A 117 8.12 14.19 -2.09
C GLU A 117 8.46 13.34 -0.85
N ALA A 118 9.46 13.76 -0.06
CA ALA A 118 9.81 13.07 1.18
C ALA A 118 8.66 13.09 2.19
N ALA A 119 7.98 14.24 2.32
CA ALA A 119 6.78 14.36 3.15
C ALA A 119 5.65 13.45 2.65
N ALA A 120 5.38 13.44 1.34
CA ALA A 120 4.36 12.57 0.77
C ALA A 120 4.68 11.08 0.98
N LEU A 121 5.93 10.65 0.83
CA LEU A 121 6.36 9.29 1.15
C LEU A 121 6.11 8.93 2.62
N SER A 122 6.45 9.83 3.55
CA SER A 122 6.24 9.63 4.98
C SER A 122 4.75 9.50 5.34
N ILE A 123 3.90 10.33 4.73
CA ILE A 123 2.44 10.26 4.90
C ILE A 123 1.92 8.93 4.33
N GLY A 124 2.33 8.54 3.12
CA GLY A 124 1.96 7.26 2.52
C GLY A 124 2.33 6.09 3.43
N MET A 125 3.56 6.05 3.95
CA MET A 125 3.99 5.01 4.91
C MET A 125 3.09 4.95 6.16
N THR A 126 2.58 6.09 6.62
CA THR A 126 1.67 6.16 7.77
C THR A 126 0.29 5.61 7.42
N LEU A 127 -0.22 5.89 6.22
CA LEU A 127 -1.48 5.34 5.72
C LEU A 127 -1.42 3.83 5.60
N GLU A 128 -0.34 3.27 4.99
CA GLU A 128 -0.17 1.82 4.87
C GLU A 128 -0.10 1.10 6.24
N LYS A 129 0.63 1.68 7.20
CA LYS A 129 0.67 1.12 8.57
C LYS A 129 -0.71 1.10 9.21
N ARG A 130 -1.47 2.18 9.06
CA ARG A 130 -2.85 2.27 9.57
C ARG A 130 -3.77 1.26 8.89
N ALA A 131 -3.67 1.07 7.58
CA ALA A 131 -4.42 0.08 6.83
C ALA A 131 -4.11 -1.35 7.31
N ILE A 132 -2.82 -1.69 7.48
CA ILE A 132 -2.39 -2.98 8.05
C ILE A 132 -3.01 -3.21 9.43
N GLU A 133 -2.97 -2.22 10.33
CA GLU A 133 -3.56 -2.33 11.68
C GLU A 133 -5.07 -2.58 11.60
N GLN A 134 -5.78 -1.88 10.73
CA GLN A 134 -7.23 -2.06 10.55
C GLN A 134 -7.56 -3.44 9.96
N PHE A 135 -6.79 -3.93 8.99
CA PHE A 135 -6.95 -5.27 8.46
C PHE A 135 -6.63 -6.36 9.50
N VAL A 136 -5.68 -6.12 10.41
CA VAL A 136 -5.43 -7.02 11.55
C VAL A 136 -6.65 -7.08 12.48
N VAL A 137 -7.35 -5.97 12.72
CA VAL A 137 -8.62 -5.96 13.46
C VAL A 137 -9.70 -6.71 12.69
N LEU A 138 -9.87 -6.45 11.40
CA LEU A 138 -10.81 -7.17 10.53
C LEU A 138 -10.53 -8.69 10.55
N ARG A 139 -9.26 -9.09 10.49
CA ARG A 139 -8.83 -10.49 10.56
C ARG A 139 -9.33 -11.21 11.83
N ARG A 140 -9.30 -10.50 12.96
CA ARG A 140 -9.83 -11.00 14.24
C ARG A 140 -11.36 -11.12 14.22
N THR A 141 -12.03 -10.16 13.61
CA THR A 141 -13.49 -10.11 13.50
C THR A 141 -14.04 -11.24 12.64
N VAL A 142 -13.32 -11.62 11.57
CA VAL A 142 -13.72 -12.74 10.69
C VAL A 142 -13.20 -14.10 11.13
N LYS A 143 -12.58 -14.19 12.31
CA LYS A 143 -12.01 -15.43 12.84
C LYS A 143 -13.02 -16.59 12.82
N GLY A 144 -12.60 -17.73 12.29
CA GLY A 144 -13.41 -18.95 12.14
C GLY A 144 -14.10 -19.05 10.77
N ASP A 145 -13.97 -18.03 9.89
CA ASP A 145 -14.30 -18.14 8.48
C ASP A 145 -12.99 -18.17 7.68
N ALA A 146 -12.50 -19.38 7.39
CA ALA A 146 -11.21 -19.59 6.71
C ALA A 146 -11.13 -18.89 5.34
N GLY A 147 -12.26 -18.70 4.66
CA GLY A 147 -12.32 -17.96 3.40
C GLY A 147 -12.09 -16.47 3.61
N ALA A 148 -12.83 -15.86 4.54
CA ALA A 148 -12.68 -14.45 4.88
C ALA A 148 -11.31 -14.16 5.50
N GLU A 149 -10.83 -15.04 6.36
CA GLU A 149 -9.48 -14.97 6.93
C GLU A 149 -8.41 -14.90 5.84
N LYS A 150 -8.51 -15.78 4.84
CA LYS A 150 -7.56 -15.80 3.71
C LYS A 150 -7.61 -14.52 2.87
N VAL A 151 -8.80 -13.97 2.64
CA VAL A 151 -8.95 -12.69 1.94
C VAL A 151 -8.24 -11.58 2.70
N VAL A 152 -8.47 -11.48 4.01
CA VAL A 152 -7.85 -10.42 4.83
C VAL A 152 -6.33 -10.61 4.92
N ASP A 153 -5.84 -11.85 5.00
CA ASP A 153 -4.41 -12.13 4.95
C ASP A 153 -3.78 -11.68 3.61
N ASP A 154 -4.51 -11.82 2.50
CA ASP A 154 -4.07 -11.33 1.20
C ASP A 154 -4.04 -9.78 1.16
N LEU A 155 -5.03 -9.08 1.73
CA LEU A 155 -5.05 -7.62 1.87
C LEU A 155 -3.86 -7.14 2.72
N ILE A 156 -3.65 -7.71 3.91
CA ILE A 156 -2.49 -7.38 4.76
C ILE A 156 -1.17 -7.56 4.01
N ALA A 157 -1.06 -8.59 3.18
CA ALA A 157 0.15 -8.82 2.40
C ALA A 157 0.35 -7.76 1.30
N TRP A 158 -0.72 -7.22 0.72
CA TRP A 158 -0.67 -6.11 -0.23
C TRP A 158 -0.15 -4.83 0.42
N GLU A 159 -0.76 -4.41 1.53
CA GLU A 159 -0.33 -3.19 2.24
C GLU A 159 1.13 -3.26 2.71
N ARG A 160 1.57 -4.44 3.13
CA ARG A 160 2.98 -4.66 3.48
C ARG A 160 3.92 -4.49 2.29
N ASP A 161 3.49 -4.87 1.09
CA ASP A 161 4.28 -4.69 -0.12
C ASP A 161 4.31 -3.21 -0.55
N HIS A 162 3.19 -2.47 -0.42
CA HIS A 162 3.16 -1.01 -0.60
C HIS A 162 4.08 -0.29 0.39
N LEU A 163 3.99 -0.64 1.68
CA LEU A 163 4.85 -0.07 2.71
C LEU A 163 6.34 -0.30 2.40
N LYS A 164 6.71 -1.47 1.87
CA LYS A 164 8.09 -1.74 1.43
C LYS A 164 8.53 -0.84 0.27
N ILE A 165 7.66 -0.62 -0.71
CA ILE A 165 7.94 0.27 -1.85
C ILE A 165 8.21 1.69 -1.33
N LEU A 166 7.32 2.22 -0.50
CA LEU A 166 7.43 3.55 0.08
C LEU A 166 8.67 3.70 0.98
N THR A 167 8.91 2.73 1.87
CA THR A 167 10.06 2.74 2.78
C THR A 167 11.37 2.76 2.00
N ARG A 168 11.52 1.87 1.02
CA ARG A 168 12.71 1.83 0.18
C ARG A 168 12.95 3.16 -0.52
N GLN A 169 11.90 3.79 -0.99
CA GLN A 169 11.97 5.06 -1.68
C GLN A 169 12.37 6.20 -0.73
N TYR A 170 11.78 6.21 0.47
CA TYR A 170 12.11 7.18 1.52
C TYR A 170 13.57 7.04 1.99
N GLU A 171 14.07 5.82 2.15
CA GLU A 171 15.46 5.56 2.52
C GLU A 171 16.44 6.10 1.48
N GLN A 172 16.14 5.93 0.19
CA GLN A 172 16.95 6.48 -0.90
C GLN A 172 17.00 8.01 -0.87
N PHE A 173 15.88 8.68 -0.57
CA PHE A 173 15.85 10.13 -0.37
C PHE A 173 16.73 10.56 0.80
N ARG A 174 16.62 9.83 1.90
CA ARG A 174 17.42 10.10 3.11
C ARG A 174 18.92 9.97 2.84
N GLU A 175 19.34 8.91 2.17
CA GLU A 175 20.74 8.68 1.81
C GLU A 175 21.29 9.82 0.94
N MET A 176 20.56 10.20 -0.09
CA MET A 176 20.95 11.31 -0.97
C MET A 176 21.07 12.65 -0.21
N TYR A 177 20.12 12.93 0.69
CA TYR A 177 20.17 14.14 1.51
C TYR A 177 21.42 14.18 2.39
N TRP A 178 21.79 13.07 3.02
CA TRP A 178 22.97 12.97 3.86
C TRP A 178 24.27 13.04 3.04
N GLU A 179 24.33 12.43 1.88
CA GLU A 179 25.49 12.55 0.97
C GLU A 179 25.70 14.00 0.53
N GLU A 180 24.66 14.73 0.21
CA GLU A 180 24.74 16.15 -0.13
C GLU A 180 25.19 17.00 1.07
N ALA A 181 24.63 16.76 2.25
CA ALA A 181 25.00 17.46 3.47
C ALA A 181 26.47 17.22 3.87
N LEU A 182 26.95 15.97 3.76
CA LEU A 182 28.32 15.58 4.11
C LEU A 182 29.35 16.01 3.05
N SER A 183 28.96 16.14 1.79
CA SER A 183 29.85 16.58 0.70
C SER A 183 30.21 18.07 0.74
N GLY A 184 29.72 18.81 1.75
CA GLY A 184 29.98 20.24 1.93
C GLY A 184 29.23 21.13 0.92
N ARG A 185 28.37 20.56 0.08
CA ARG A 185 27.51 21.32 -0.84
C ARG A 185 26.34 21.99 -0.12
N PHE A 186 26.07 21.57 1.12
CA PHE A 186 25.12 22.24 2.00
C PHE A 186 25.78 23.49 2.58
N ASN A 187 25.49 24.65 2.00
CA ASN A 187 25.96 25.94 2.51
C ASN A 187 24.92 26.53 3.49
N PRO A 188 25.17 26.48 4.83
CA PRO A 188 24.22 27.01 5.82
C PRO A 188 24.05 28.55 5.73
N SER A 189 24.86 29.24 4.92
CA SER A 189 24.86 30.71 4.81
C SER A 189 23.66 31.25 4.02
N MET A 190 22.86 30.42 3.34
CA MET A 190 21.67 30.90 2.60
C MET A 190 20.44 31.16 3.45
N ASN A 191 20.46 30.83 4.75
CA ASN A 191 19.32 31.00 5.66
C ASN A 191 19.40 32.29 6.50
N LYS A 192 20.32 33.19 6.19
CA LYS A 192 20.42 34.51 6.84
C LYS A 192 19.73 35.60 6.04
N ARG A 193 18.41 35.55 5.90
CA ARG A 193 17.57 36.72 5.61
C ARG A 193 16.21 36.56 6.29
N ILE A 194 16.22 36.59 7.61
CA ILE A 194 15.06 37.06 8.36
C ILE A 194 15.36 38.52 8.66
N PRO A 195 14.65 39.50 8.10
CA PRO A 195 14.74 40.89 8.55
C PRO A 195 14.16 40.92 9.97
N GLN A 196 14.96 41.32 10.92
CA GLN A 196 14.44 41.74 12.23
C GLN A 196 13.72 43.08 12.01
N GLN A 197 12.43 43.08 12.20
CA GLN A 197 11.66 44.27 12.57
C GLN A 197 10.98 44.01 13.90
#